data_c9bc8402132028ca95e6a02c742d868b
#
_entry.id   c9bc8402132028ca95e6a02c742d868b
#
_cell.length_a   1.000
_cell.length_b   1.000
_cell.length_c   1.000
_cell.angle_alpha   90.00
_cell.angle_beta   90.00
_cell.angle_gamma   90.00
#
_symmetry.space_group_name_H-M   'P 1'
#
loop_
_entity.id
_entity.type
_entity.pdbx_description
1 polymer ?
#
loop_
_entity_poly.entity_id
_entity_poly.type
_entity_poly.pdbx_seq_one_letter_code
_entity_poly.pdbx_strand_id
1 'polypeptide(L)'
;KLFLSKSSIASTSEGSNGIFSTDKATVYANDVKITTKKGGNSRGLDATYSGVIYANKMNISTEGDHSASVATDRGGGYISVTNSTFKTSGSGSPLIYSTGDIEVDAVKGTATGSQIAGIEGQNRILIYNSSLTSTNDAISGSDPIKNGVIIYQSTSGDAETASSKLGDFEAVDSTLKTTISGGAMFYVTNTNAKVVLQNTKLDFDSSKVDLINASGNNSNSWGSQGSNGGKVTFTGIKEILKGNITVDTISNVNLYLTKNSKWTGSATIENNSAGTTSKSPLTVNVDKSSKWVVTKSTTVSNLNVEKGGKVVDSKGKTVTIKVNGKTKVKGSSEVVVTATGKYSDTIKTSSKSSLSTRVL
;
A
#
# COMPACT_ATOMS: atom_id res chain seq x y z
N LYS A 1 28.53 -13.24 10.19
CA LYS A 1 27.26 -13.86 10.53
C LYS A 1 27.07 -13.90 12.04
N LEU A 2 25.88 -13.58 12.52
CA LEU A 2 25.49 -13.68 13.93
C LEU A 2 24.29 -14.64 14.03
N PHE A 3 24.29 -15.49 15.04
CA PHE A 3 23.17 -16.37 15.38
C PHE A 3 22.70 -16.05 16.78
N LEU A 4 21.41 -15.78 16.94
CA LEU A 4 20.79 -15.42 18.20
C LEU A 4 19.54 -16.29 18.41
N SER A 5 19.41 -16.92 19.56
CA SER A 5 18.24 -17.73 19.87
C SER A 5 17.87 -17.69 21.33
N LYS A 6 16.56 -17.90 21.61
CA LYS A 6 16.00 -17.99 22.98
C LYS A 6 16.48 -16.88 23.91
N SER A 7 16.40 -15.63 23.42
CA SER A 7 16.98 -14.46 24.07
C SER A 7 15.98 -13.35 24.26
N SER A 8 16.29 -12.40 25.12
CA SER A 8 15.55 -11.16 25.30
C SER A 8 16.46 -9.96 25.13
N ILE A 9 15.98 -8.96 24.41
CA ILE A 9 16.66 -7.68 24.22
C ILE A 9 15.73 -6.58 24.72
N ALA A 10 16.22 -5.72 25.58
CA ALA A 10 15.50 -4.55 26.05
C ALA A 10 16.36 -3.30 25.91
N SER A 11 15.75 -2.22 25.44
CA SER A 11 16.40 -0.93 25.22
C SER A 11 15.50 0.18 25.72
N THR A 12 16.08 1.25 26.26
CA THR A 12 15.37 2.43 26.77
C THR A 12 15.91 3.75 26.19
N SER A 13 17.00 3.70 25.44
CA SER A 13 17.64 4.88 24.85
C SER A 13 17.18 5.13 23.44
N GLU A 14 17.26 6.39 23.01
CA GLU A 14 17.06 6.77 21.62
C GLU A 14 18.09 6.09 20.69
N GLY A 15 17.67 5.75 19.48
CA GLY A 15 18.53 5.12 18.47
C GLY A 15 19.00 3.71 18.81
N SER A 16 18.33 3.04 19.76
CA SER A 16 18.73 1.72 20.25
C SER A 16 17.87 0.60 19.66
N ASN A 17 18.21 0.17 18.46
CA ASN A 17 17.53 -0.93 17.78
C ASN A 17 17.67 -2.24 18.53
N GLY A 18 16.68 -3.12 18.45
CA GLY A 18 16.76 -4.46 19.05
C GLY A 18 17.81 -5.34 18.36
N ILE A 19 17.65 -5.57 17.07
CA ILE A 19 18.66 -6.23 16.23
C ILE A 19 18.96 -5.32 15.04
N PHE A 20 20.25 -5.05 14.85
CA PHE A 20 20.73 -4.20 13.77
C PHE A 20 21.72 -4.96 12.88
N SER A 21 21.49 -4.93 11.57
CA SER A 21 22.37 -5.54 10.58
C SER A 21 22.77 -4.51 9.53
N THR A 22 24.07 -4.38 9.30
CA THR A 22 24.63 -3.39 8.35
C THR A 22 25.81 -3.97 7.58
N ASP A 23 26.23 -3.27 6.52
CA ASP A 23 27.44 -3.60 5.74
C ASP A 23 27.52 -5.07 5.29
N LYS A 24 26.40 -5.56 4.72
CA LYS A 24 26.27 -6.93 4.22
C LYS A 24 26.41 -8.02 5.31
N ALA A 25 26.34 -7.63 6.58
CA ALA A 25 26.25 -8.60 7.66
C ALA A 25 24.96 -9.39 7.59
N THR A 26 24.97 -10.60 8.14
CA THR A 26 23.77 -11.45 8.20
C THR A 26 23.50 -11.86 9.65
N VAL A 27 22.27 -11.64 10.10
CA VAL A 27 21.79 -12.08 11.41
C VAL A 27 20.71 -13.14 11.22
N TYR A 28 20.81 -14.22 11.97
CA TYR A 28 19.78 -15.24 12.13
C TYR A 28 19.25 -15.17 13.56
N ALA A 29 17.96 -14.85 13.72
CA ALA A 29 17.31 -14.73 15.02
C ALA A 29 16.15 -15.71 15.13
N ASN A 30 16.10 -16.50 16.20
CA ASN A 30 15.02 -17.43 16.42
C ASN A 30 14.58 -17.43 17.89
N ASP A 31 13.29 -17.25 18.13
CA ASP A 31 12.69 -17.21 19.47
C ASP A 31 13.32 -16.09 20.33
N VAL A 32 13.19 -14.85 19.86
CA VAL A 32 13.73 -13.67 20.53
C VAL A 32 12.63 -12.67 20.86
N LYS A 33 12.63 -12.22 22.11
CA LYS A 33 11.78 -11.10 22.56
C LYS A 33 12.56 -9.80 22.48
N ILE A 34 11.99 -8.81 21.80
CA ILE A 34 12.57 -7.47 21.69
C ILE A 34 11.58 -6.46 22.29
N THR A 35 12.09 -5.58 23.15
CA THR A 35 11.32 -4.45 23.70
C THR A 35 12.17 -3.19 23.63
N THR A 36 11.73 -2.19 22.85
CA THR A 36 12.34 -0.88 22.86
C THR A 36 11.36 0.11 23.49
N LYS A 37 11.77 0.75 24.60
CA LYS A 37 10.90 1.62 25.40
C LYS A 37 11.34 3.08 25.28
N LYS A 38 10.38 3.97 25.00
CA LYS A 38 10.49 5.44 25.11
C LYS A 38 11.51 6.15 24.19
N GLY A 39 12.59 5.50 23.78
CA GLY A 39 13.54 6.12 22.87
C GLY A 39 13.01 6.17 21.44
N GLY A 40 13.01 7.33 20.79
CA GLY A 40 12.70 7.46 19.38
C GLY A 40 13.77 6.77 18.50
N ASN A 41 13.45 6.50 17.23
CA ASN A 41 14.36 5.86 16.27
C ASN A 41 14.92 4.52 16.74
N SER A 42 14.14 3.75 17.51
CA SER A 42 14.55 2.48 18.14
C SER A 42 13.69 1.33 17.61
N ARG A 43 14.02 0.86 16.41
CA ARG A 43 13.29 -0.20 15.70
C ARG A 43 13.50 -1.55 16.36
N GLY A 44 12.57 -2.47 16.15
CA GLY A 44 12.74 -3.84 16.62
C GLY A 44 13.85 -4.56 15.84
N LEU A 45 13.65 -4.72 14.54
CA LEU A 45 14.65 -5.19 13.59
C LEU A 45 14.96 -4.06 12.62
N ASP A 46 16.24 -3.86 12.33
CA ASP A 46 16.68 -2.83 11.39
C ASP A 46 17.85 -3.31 10.52
N ALA A 47 17.74 -3.14 9.21
CA ALA A 47 18.79 -3.50 8.27
C ALA A 47 19.13 -2.31 7.36
N THR A 48 20.42 -2.02 7.25
CA THR A 48 20.95 -0.92 6.45
C THR A 48 22.12 -1.40 5.60
N TYR A 49 22.47 -0.64 4.56
CA TYR A 49 23.66 -0.90 3.72
C TYR A 49 23.82 -2.38 3.34
N SER A 50 22.72 -2.95 2.79
CA SER A 50 22.64 -4.36 2.37
C SER A 50 22.79 -5.37 3.51
N GLY A 51 22.54 -4.97 4.77
CA GLY A 51 22.42 -5.90 5.89
C GLY A 51 21.25 -6.86 5.70
N VAL A 52 21.35 -8.05 6.28
CA VAL A 52 20.35 -9.12 6.12
C VAL A 52 19.93 -9.64 7.50
N ILE A 53 18.64 -9.80 7.72
CA ILE A 53 18.07 -10.41 8.92
C ILE A 53 17.08 -11.51 8.52
N TYR A 54 17.33 -12.72 8.98
CA TYR A 54 16.36 -13.82 8.96
C TYR A 54 15.87 -14.06 10.38
N ALA A 55 14.56 -13.83 10.61
CA ALA A 55 13.97 -13.88 11.94
C ALA A 55 12.76 -14.81 11.98
N ASN A 56 12.67 -15.64 13.01
CA ASN A 56 11.56 -16.56 13.24
C ASN A 56 11.13 -16.54 14.70
N LYS A 57 9.85 -16.66 14.98
CA LYS A 57 9.27 -16.66 16.34
C LYS A 57 9.70 -15.45 17.16
N MET A 58 9.61 -14.27 16.57
CA MET A 58 9.93 -13.02 17.23
C MET A 58 8.71 -12.49 18.01
N ASN A 59 8.97 -11.86 19.15
CA ASN A 59 7.98 -11.06 19.87
C ASN A 59 8.53 -9.65 20.05
N ILE A 60 8.07 -8.73 19.19
CA ILE A 60 8.63 -7.38 19.09
C ILE A 60 7.62 -6.35 19.59
N SER A 61 8.07 -5.49 20.51
CA SER A 61 7.29 -4.35 21.03
C SER A 61 8.16 -3.09 21.02
N THR A 62 7.69 -2.04 20.34
CA THR A 62 8.35 -0.74 20.28
C THR A 62 7.41 0.36 20.78
N GLU A 63 7.89 1.31 21.58
CA GLU A 63 7.08 2.38 22.17
C GLU A 63 7.46 3.79 21.68
N GLY A 64 8.67 3.98 21.19
CA GLY A 64 9.17 5.28 20.76
C GLY A 64 8.63 5.74 19.40
N ASP A 65 8.75 7.03 19.11
CA ASP A 65 8.43 7.60 17.81
C ASP A 65 9.46 7.13 16.75
N HIS A 66 9.02 7.01 15.49
CA HIS A 66 9.85 6.51 14.39
C HIS A 66 10.54 5.16 14.69
N SER A 67 9.81 4.28 15.36
CA SER A 67 10.31 3.00 15.87
C SER A 67 9.43 1.84 15.37
N ALA A 68 9.49 1.55 14.09
CA ALA A 68 8.78 0.41 13.49
C ALA A 68 9.20 -0.92 14.13
N SER A 69 8.34 -1.93 14.09
CA SER A 69 8.75 -3.28 14.53
C SER A 69 9.83 -3.84 13.61
N VAL A 70 9.68 -3.66 12.30
CA VAL A 70 10.64 -4.11 11.29
C VAL A 70 10.89 -2.97 10.32
N ALA A 71 12.14 -2.59 10.15
CA ALA A 71 12.53 -1.53 9.24
C ALA A 71 13.78 -1.90 8.44
N THR A 72 13.84 -1.40 7.22
CA THR A 72 15.09 -1.18 6.51
C THR A 72 15.33 0.32 6.45
N ASP A 73 16.57 0.73 6.48
CA ASP A 73 16.93 2.14 6.49
C ASP A 73 18.00 2.42 5.41
N ARG A 74 18.70 3.53 5.51
CA ARG A 74 19.64 4.04 4.49
C ARG A 74 20.52 2.96 3.87
N GLY A 75 20.60 2.96 2.54
CA GLY A 75 21.35 1.95 1.77
C GLY A 75 20.64 0.60 1.65
N GLY A 76 19.38 0.53 2.09
CA GLY A 76 18.54 -0.65 2.00
C GLY A 76 19.08 -1.86 2.77
N GLY A 77 18.31 -2.91 2.76
CA GLY A 77 18.64 -4.21 3.37
C GLY A 77 17.56 -5.22 3.04
N TYR A 78 17.73 -6.42 3.53
CA TYR A 78 16.73 -7.48 3.40
C TYR A 78 16.38 -8.05 4.79
N ILE A 79 15.07 -8.11 5.08
CA ILE A 79 14.58 -8.72 6.31
C ILE A 79 13.47 -9.71 5.97
N SER A 80 13.60 -10.93 6.45
CA SER A 80 12.53 -11.92 6.43
C SER A 80 12.12 -12.27 7.85
N VAL A 81 10.81 -12.20 8.13
CA VAL A 81 10.26 -12.53 9.45
C VAL A 81 9.13 -13.52 9.32
N THR A 82 9.19 -14.61 10.08
CA THR A 82 8.17 -15.64 10.10
C THR A 82 7.63 -15.92 11.50
N ASN A 83 6.37 -16.37 11.60
CA ASN A 83 5.74 -16.86 12.84
C ASN A 83 5.89 -15.89 14.04
N SER A 84 5.62 -14.61 13.86
CA SER A 84 6.02 -13.58 14.81
C SER A 84 4.86 -12.67 15.23
N THR A 85 5.07 -11.89 16.28
CA THR A 85 4.12 -10.87 16.76
C THR A 85 4.78 -9.51 16.85
N PHE A 86 4.06 -8.47 16.42
CA PHE A 86 4.53 -7.10 16.42
C PHE A 86 3.58 -6.18 17.20
N LYS A 87 4.14 -5.24 17.97
CA LYS A 87 3.40 -4.13 18.58
C LYS A 87 4.20 -2.85 18.43
N THR A 88 3.55 -1.78 17.98
CA THR A 88 4.11 -0.43 17.97
C THR A 88 3.12 0.54 18.60
N SER A 89 3.59 1.54 19.35
CA SER A 89 2.73 2.56 19.94
C SER A 89 3.17 4.01 19.67
N GLY A 90 4.36 4.23 19.16
CA GLY A 90 4.87 5.56 18.83
C GLY A 90 4.26 6.14 17.55
N SER A 91 4.31 7.47 17.44
CA SER A 91 3.97 8.20 16.21
C SER A 91 5.02 7.91 15.13
N GLY A 92 4.61 7.84 13.87
CA GLY A 92 5.53 7.51 12.77
C GLY A 92 6.17 6.12 12.89
N SER A 93 5.54 5.21 13.64
CA SER A 93 6.03 3.86 13.95
C SER A 93 5.11 2.80 13.37
N PRO A 94 5.07 2.62 12.04
CA PRO A 94 4.30 1.54 11.43
C PRO A 94 4.83 0.17 11.88
N LEU A 95 4.06 -0.88 11.66
CA LEU A 95 4.55 -2.24 11.94
C LEU A 95 5.74 -2.59 11.04
N ILE A 96 5.66 -2.18 9.76
CA ILE A 96 6.68 -2.46 8.75
C ILE A 96 6.99 -1.17 7.98
N TYR A 97 8.27 -0.82 7.91
CA TYR A 97 8.75 0.34 7.16
C TYR A 97 9.91 -0.06 6.25
N SER A 98 9.76 0.15 4.95
CA SER A 98 10.76 -0.33 3.99
C SER A 98 11.38 0.78 3.16
N THR A 99 12.69 0.87 3.24
CA THR A 99 13.60 1.49 2.26
C THR A 99 14.51 0.43 1.62
N GLY A 100 14.08 -0.83 1.62
CA GLY A 100 14.78 -2.00 1.10
C GLY A 100 13.81 -3.10 0.70
N ASP A 101 13.99 -4.28 1.25
CA ASP A 101 13.15 -5.44 0.96
C ASP A 101 12.76 -6.16 2.25
N ILE A 102 11.46 -6.22 2.54
CA ILE A 102 10.93 -6.87 3.74
C ILE A 102 9.87 -7.90 3.34
N GLU A 103 10.07 -9.12 3.78
CA GLU A 103 9.07 -10.20 3.66
C GLU A 103 8.59 -10.64 5.04
N VAL A 104 7.28 -10.77 5.24
CA VAL A 104 6.70 -11.32 6.47
C VAL A 104 5.71 -12.45 6.15
N ASP A 105 5.73 -13.50 6.94
CA ASP A 105 4.85 -14.66 6.78
C ASP A 105 4.38 -15.16 8.16
N ALA A 106 3.08 -15.40 8.29
CA ALA A 106 2.46 -15.84 9.55
C ALA A 106 2.75 -14.87 10.73
N VAL A 107 2.57 -13.57 10.49
CA VAL A 107 2.79 -12.50 11.48
C VAL A 107 1.45 -11.93 11.94
N LYS A 108 1.34 -11.63 13.23
CA LYS A 108 0.26 -10.83 13.83
C LYS A 108 0.83 -9.53 14.36
N GLY A 109 0.19 -8.40 14.05
CA GLY A 109 0.69 -7.10 14.49
C GLY A 109 -0.40 -6.10 14.82
N THR A 110 -0.12 -5.19 15.77
CA THR A 110 -0.98 -4.06 16.10
C THR A 110 -0.14 -2.81 16.31
N ALA A 111 -0.45 -1.77 15.53
CA ALA A 111 0.06 -0.42 15.68
C ALA A 111 -1.03 0.46 16.31
N THR A 112 -0.72 1.17 17.40
CA THR A 112 -1.67 2.06 18.08
C THR A 112 -1.38 3.54 17.86
N GLY A 113 -0.20 3.90 17.39
CA GLY A 113 0.24 5.27 17.13
C GLY A 113 0.60 5.57 15.66
N SER A 114 0.41 4.61 14.75
CA SER A 114 0.81 4.75 13.35
C SER A 114 -0.01 3.84 12.44
N GLN A 115 0.23 3.91 11.13
CA GLN A 115 -0.36 3.04 10.12
C GLN A 115 0.24 1.62 10.14
N ILE A 116 -0.29 0.76 9.28
CA ILE A 116 0.17 -0.64 9.15
C ILE A 116 1.58 -0.70 8.57
N ALA A 117 1.80 -0.02 7.45
CA ALA A 117 3.04 -0.12 6.69
C ALA A 117 3.36 1.15 5.91
N GLY A 118 4.64 1.37 5.65
CA GLY A 118 5.13 2.42 4.77
C GLY A 118 6.25 1.93 3.88
N ILE A 119 6.22 2.35 2.61
CA ILE A 119 7.30 2.12 1.66
C ILE A 119 7.79 3.48 1.20
N GLU A 120 9.07 3.74 1.38
CA GLU A 120 9.73 4.91 0.84
C GLU A 120 10.60 4.54 -0.37
N GLY A 121 10.41 5.28 -1.45
CA GLY A 121 11.13 5.04 -2.69
C GLY A 121 10.66 3.78 -3.42
N GLN A 122 11.59 3.15 -4.11
CA GLN A 122 11.35 2.00 -4.98
C GLN A 122 11.74 0.71 -4.29
N ASN A 123 11.17 0.52 -3.12
CA ASN A 123 11.47 -0.55 -2.20
C ASN A 123 10.24 -1.46 -2.02
N ARG A 124 10.35 -2.53 -1.24
CA ARG A 124 9.37 -3.60 -1.26
C ARG A 124 8.93 -4.06 0.12
N ILE A 125 7.63 -4.38 0.24
CA ILE A 125 7.04 -5.13 1.34
C ILE A 125 6.19 -6.26 0.76
N LEU A 126 6.48 -7.51 1.15
CA LEU A 126 5.69 -8.69 0.84
C LEU A 126 5.10 -9.26 2.13
N ILE A 127 3.78 -9.49 2.15
CA ILE A 127 3.03 -9.97 3.32
C ILE A 127 2.29 -11.25 2.94
N TYR A 128 2.49 -12.30 3.71
CA TYR A 128 1.84 -13.60 3.51
C TYR A 128 1.20 -14.08 4.80
N ASN A 129 0.02 -14.70 4.72
CA ASN A 129 -0.63 -15.42 5.83
C ASN A 129 -0.65 -14.62 7.15
N SER A 130 -0.80 -13.30 7.08
CA SER A 130 -0.60 -12.41 8.22
C SER A 130 -1.84 -11.59 8.55
N SER A 131 -1.92 -11.10 9.78
CA SER A 131 -2.98 -10.21 10.25
C SER A 131 -2.36 -8.97 10.90
N LEU A 132 -2.45 -7.84 10.22
CA LEU A 132 -1.85 -6.59 10.64
C LEU A 132 -2.93 -5.53 10.84
N THR A 133 -2.93 -4.90 12.01
CA THR A 133 -3.95 -3.93 12.44
C THR A 133 -3.32 -2.62 12.84
N SER A 134 -3.91 -1.51 12.41
CA SER A 134 -3.70 -0.19 12.99
C SER A 134 -4.98 0.27 13.67
N THR A 135 -4.87 0.73 14.93
CA THR A 135 -5.96 1.37 15.66
C THR A 135 -5.79 2.87 15.81
N ASN A 136 -4.78 3.44 15.13
CA ASN A 136 -4.53 4.87 15.11
C ASN A 136 -5.52 5.59 14.18
N ASP A 137 -6.25 6.57 14.69
CA ASP A 137 -7.12 7.45 13.91
C ASP A 137 -6.55 8.88 13.78
N ALA A 138 -5.23 9.02 13.78
CA ALA A 138 -4.53 10.27 13.55
C ALA A 138 -3.64 10.18 12.30
N ILE A 139 -3.18 11.32 11.82
CA ILE A 139 -2.08 11.37 10.85
C ILE A 139 -0.83 10.81 11.53
N SER A 140 -0.16 9.88 10.86
CA SER A 140 1.07 9.27 11.36
C SER A 140 2.27 10.11 10.95
N GLY A 141 3.11 10.46 11.93
CA GLY A 141 4.32 11.24 11.66
C GLY A 141 4.03 12.52 10.87
N SER A 142 4.67 12.66 9.74
CA SER A 142 4.53 13.79 8.82
C SER A 142 3.71 13.49 7.56
N ASP A 143 2.94 12.42 7.55
CA ASP A 143 2.11 12.04 6.41
C ASP A 143 1.11 13.15 6.05
N PRO A 144 0.83 13.38 4.77
CA PRO A 144 -0.14 14.39 4.36
C PRO A 144 -1.59 14.08 4.76
N ILE A 145 -1.96 12.81 4.80
CA ILE A 145 -3.30 12.34 5.15
C ILE A 145 -3.24 11.08 6.02
N LYS A 146 -4.33 10.77 6.71
CA LYS A 146 -4.52 9.47 7.37
C LYS A 146 -4.47 8.35 6.34
N ASN A 147 -3.79 7.25 6.65
CA ASN A 147 -3.70 6.12 5.73
C ASN A 147 -3.51 4.80 6.48
N GLY A 148 -3.85 3.71 5.81
CA GLY A 148 -3.55 2.35 6.27
C GLY A 148 -2.17 1.91 5.83
N VAL A 149 -1.81 2.23 4.59
CA VAL A 149 -0.51 1.97 3.96
C VAL A 149 -0.13 3.20 3.14
N ILE A 150 1.09 3.68 3.30
CA ILE A 150 1.66 4.76 2.48
C ILE A 150 2.78 4.24 1.58
N ILE A 151 2.77 4.67 0.32
CA ILE A 151 3.86 4.46 -0.62
C ILE A 151 4.24 5.83 -1.18
N TYR A 152 5.45 6.26 -0.93
CA TYR A 152 5.85 7.64 -1.17
C TYR A 152 7.35 7.78 -1.40
N GLN A 153 7.77 8.97 -1.82
CA GLN A 153 9.16 9.38 -1.82
C GLN A 153 9.28 10.68 -1.03
N SER A 154 10.06 10.65 0.04
CA SER A 154 10.39 11.85 0.79
C SER A 154 11.61 12.57 0.19
N THR A 155 12.05 13.59 0.88
CA THR A 155 13.30 14.32 0.58
C THR A 155 14.43 13.99 1.54
N SER A 156 14.26 13.00 2.43
CA SER A 156 15.24 12.61 3.43
C SER A 156 16.53 12.04 2.82
N GLY A 157 16.45 11.43 1.65
CA GLY A 157 17.55 10.71 1.00
C GLY A 157 17.83 9.33 1.63
N ASP A 158 16.93 8.83 2.47
CA ASP A 158 17.08 7.51 3.10
C ASP A 158 16.74 6.38 2.14
N ALA A 159 15.85 6.61 1.19
CA ALA A 159 15.52 5.68 0.14
C ALA A 159 16.15 6.07 -1.19
N GLU A 160 16.74 5.10 -1.87
CA GLU A 160 17.27 5.30 -3.21
C GLU A 160 16.16 5.39 -4.24
N THR A 161 16.34 6.27 -5.23
CA THR A 161 15.42 6.44 -6.35
C THR A 161 16.08 5.97 -7.64
N ALA A 162 15.53 4.96 -8.27
CA ALA A 162 15.90 4.55 -9.62
C ALA A 162 14.65 4.58 -10.51
N SER A 163 14.65 5.36 -11.57
CA SER A 163 13.47 5.57 -12.43
C SER A 163 12.86 4.30 -13.03
N SER A 164 13.61 3.20 -13.04
CA SER A 164 13.19 1.90 -13.57
C SER A 164 12.50 0.97 -12.56
N LYS A 165 12.50 1.32 -11.28
CA LYS A 165 11.90 0.49 -10.22
C LYS A 165 10.59 1.10 -9.71
N LEU A 166 9.85 0.34 -8.93
CA LEU A 166 8.57 0.73 -8.32
C LEU A 166 8.63 0.51 -6.81
N GLY A 167 7.92 1.33 -6.04
CA GLY A 167 7.49 0.93 -4.72
C GLY A 167 6.55 -0.27 -4.87
N ASP A 168 6.82 -1.38 -4.19
CA ASP A 168 6.13 -2.65 -4.39
C ASP A 168 5.53 -3.17 -3.08
N PHE A 169 4.20 -3.12 -2.98
CA PHE A 169 3.45 -3.65 -1.85
C PHE A 169 2.61 -4.84 -2.30
N GLU A 170 2.81 -5.98 -1.69
CA GLU A 170 2.03 -7.16 -1.98
C GLU A 170 1.53 -7.84 -0.71
N ALA A 171 0.28 -8.30 -0.72
CA ALA A 171 -0.29 -9.08 0.36
C ALA A 171 -1.09 -10.26 -0.18
N VAL A 172 -0.83 -11.45 0.39
CA VAL A 172 -1.45 -12.72 -0.01
C VAL A 172 -2.00 -13.42 1.22
N ASP A 173 -3.24 -13.91 1.12
CA ASP A 173 -3.91 -14.70 2.17
C ASP A 173 -3.85 -14.02 3.56
N SER A 174 -4.02 -12.70 3.58
CA SER A 174 -3.78 -11.86 4.76
C SER A 174 -5.00 -11.02 5.12
N THR A 175 -4.94 -10.38 6.28
CA THR A 175 -5.91 -9.37 6.71
C THR A 175 -5.17 -8.10 7.09
N LEU A 176 -5.57 -6.98 6.47
CA LEU A 176 -5.07 -5.65 6.79
C LEU A 176 -6.24 -4.82 7.34
N LYS A 177 -6.12 -4.36 8.58
CA LYS A 177 -7.18 -3.61 9.28
C LYS A 177 -6.70 -2.24 9.70
N THR A 178 -7.53 -1.23 9.48
CA THR A 178 -7.32 0.12 10.04
C THR A 178 -8.63 0.70 10.54
N THR A 179 -8.57 1.50 11.59
CA THR A 179 -9.71 2.20 12.19
C THR A 179 -9.74 3.70 11.85
N ILE A 180 -8.98 4.14 10.86
CA ILE A 180 -9.00 5.54 10.43
C ILE A 180 -10.41 5.96 10.03
N SER A 181 -10.75 7.22 10.30
CA SER A 181 -12.07 7.81 10.01
C SER A 181 -12.08 8.75 8.81
N GLY A 182 -11.04 8.72 8.00
CA GLY A 182 -10.85 9.53 6.79
C GLY A 182 -9.54 9.16 6.11
N GLY A 183 -9.20 9.84 5.02
CA GLY A 183 -8.02 9.52 4.23
C GLY A 183 -8.20 8.29 3.36
N ALA A 184 -7.20 7.42 3.27
CA ALA A 184 -7.22 6.28 2.37
C ALA A 184 -6.60 5.00 2.99
N MET A 185 -7.10 3.85 2.59
CA MET A 185 -6.46 2.57 2.92
C MET A 185 -5.06 2.50 2.29
N PHE A 186 -4.94 2.88 1.02
CA PHE A 186 -3.68 3.02 0.30
C PHE A 186 -3.50 4.47 -0.18
N TYR A 187 -2.46 5.12 0.31
CA TYR A 187 -2.07 6.46 -0.11
C TYR A 187 -0.76 6.42 -0.89
N VAL A 188 -0.77 6.97 -2.11
CA VAL A 188 0.41 6.97 -3.00
C VAL A 188 0.69 8.40 -3.42
N THR A 189 1.89 8.89 -3.13
CA THR A 189 2.30 10.27 -3.44
C THR A 189 3.78 10.35 -3.81
N ASN A 190 4.13 11.22 -4.74
CA ASN A 190 5.49 11.48 -5.18
C ASN A 190 6.30 10.23 -5.55
N THR A 191 5.66 9.19 -6.10
CA THR A 191 6.34 7.94 -6.43
C THR A 191 5.60 7.14 -7.50
N ASN A 192 6.28 6.15 -8.05
CA ASN A 192 5.69 5.10 -8.89
C ASN A 192 5.56 3.83 -8.06
N ALA A 193 4.39 3.22 -8.07
CA ALA A 193 4.06 2.10 -7.20
C ALA A 193 3.37 0.96 -7.94
N LYS A 194 3.52 -0.21 -7.36
CA LYS A 194 2.75 -1.42 -7.64
C LYS A 194 2.13 -1.91 -6.34
N VAL A 195 0.85 -2.23 -6.37
CA VAL A 195 0.15 -2.91 -5.28
C VAL A 195 -0.52 -4.14 -5.85
N VAL A 196 -0.27 -5.31 -5.28
CA VAL A 196 -0.96 -6.55 -5.64
C VAL A 196 -1.52 -7.21 -4.40
N LEU A 197 -2.83 -7.42 -4.40
CA LEU A 197 -3.53 -8.14 -3.34
C LEU A 197 -4.12 -9.42 -3.89
N GLN A 198 -3.86 -10.53 -3.20
CA GLN A 198 -4.48 -11.80 -3.52
C GLN A 198 -5.15 -12.38 -2.28
N ASN A 199 -6.46 -12.64 -2.36
CA ASN A 199 -7.23 -13.26 -1.28
C ASN A 199 -6.94 -12.58 0.08
N THR A 200 -6.84 -11.25 0.09
CA THR A 200 -6.48 -10.46 1.26
C THR A 200 -7.66 -9.60 1.69
N LYS A 201 -8.09 -9.76 2.94
CA LYS A 201 -9.17 -8.96 3.51
C LYS A 201 -8.66 -7.57 3.88
N LEU A 202 -9.29 -6.54 3.34
CA LEU A 202 -9.15 -5.17 3.80
C LEU A 202 -10.32 -4.84 4.75
N ASP A 203 -10.01 -4.51 6.00
CA ASP A 203 -11.01 -4.21 7.03
C ASP A 203 -10.88 -2.74 7.45
N PHE A 204 -11.75 -1.90 6.89
CA PHE A 204 -11.82 -0.46 7.18
C PHE A 204 -13.21 0.08 6.84
N ASP A 205 -13.55 1.26 7.34
CA ASP A 205 -14.83 1.92 7.05
C ASP A 205 -14.82 2.55 5.66
N SER A 206 -15.18 1.79 4.65
CA SER A 206 -15.22 2.23 3.25
C SER A 206 -16.25 3.32 2.94
N SER A 207 -17.10 3.69 3.91
CA SER A 207 -18.02 4.83 3.77
C SER A 207 -17.35 6.17 4.07
N LYS A 208 -16.19 6.16 4.75
CA LYS A 208 -15.43 7.34 5.17
C LYS A 208 -14.01 7.40 4.61
N VAL A 209 -13.48 6.26 4.22
CA VAL A 209 -12.08 6.07 3.83
C VAL A 209 -12.01 5.60 2.39
N ASP A 210 -11.21 6.23 1.58
CA ASP A 210 -10.96 5.79 0.21
C ASP A 210 -10.19 4.45 0.21
N LEU A 211 -10.49 3.62 -0.77
CA LEU A 211 -9.65 2.44 -1.04
C LEU A 211 -8.25 2.86 -1.47
N ILE A 212 -8.19 3.80 -2.41
CA ILE A 212 -6.95 4.35 -2.98
C ILE A 212 -7.08 5.88 -3.05
N ASN A 213 -6.06 6.57 -2.59
CA ASN A 213 -5.83 7.97 -2.93
C ASN A 213 -4.44 8.09 -3.56
N ALA A 214 -4.40 8.52 -4.81
CA ALA A 214 -3.17 8.84 -5.52
C ALA A 214 -3.18 10.33 -5.87
N SER A 215 -2.34 11.10 -5.21
CA SER A 215 -2.35 12.55 -5.35
C SER A 215 -0.99 13.16 -5.06
N GLY A 216 -0.79 14.40 -5.52
CA GLY A 216 0.30 15.24 -5.06
C GLY A 216 0.13 15.61 -3.59
N ASN A 217 1.15 16.20 -3.03
CA ASN A 217 1.13 16.71 -1.66
C ASN A 217 1.83 18.08 -1.57
N ASN A 218 1.46 18.84 -0.55
CA ASN A 218 2.08 20.13 -0.24
C ASN A 218 2.78 20.09 1.13
N SER A 219 2.85 18.92 1.74
CA SER A 219 3.46 18.69 3.04
C SER A 219 4.95 18.38 2.87
N ASN A 220 5.77 18.88 3.77
CA ASN A 220 7.18 18.50 3.91
C ASN A 220 8.04 18.62 2.63
N SER A 221 7.56 19.33 1.63
CA SER A 221 8.26 19.50 0.34
C SER A 221 8.60 18.17 -0.34
N TRP A 222 7.72 17.17 -0.22
CA TRP A 222 7.91 15.90 -0.92
C TRP A 222 7.66 16.07 -2.41
N GLY A 223 8.75 16.24 -3.16
CA GLY A 223 8.74 16.57 -4.57
C GLY A 223 8.30 18.01 -4.85
N SER A 224 8.20 18.33 -6.13
CA SER A 224 7.77 19.66 -6.58
C SER A 224 6.25 19.68 -6.76
N GLN A 225 5.59 20.67 -6.17
CA GLN A 225 4.16 20.89 -6.32
C GLN A 225 3.76 20.90 -7.80
N GLY A 226 2.68 20.20 -8.15
CA GLY A 226 2.22 20.05 -9.54
C GLY A 226 2.90 18.94 -10.33
N SER A 227 3.96 18.30 -9.79
CA SER A 227 4.64 17.15 -10.42
C SER A 227 4.94 15.99 -9.46
N ASN A 228 4.52 16.10 -8.21
CA ASN A 228 4.73 15.10 -7.16
C ASN A 228 3.54 14.13 -6.97
N GLY A 229 2.84 13.82 -8.03
CA GLY A 229 1.73 12.88 -8.00
C GLY A 229 2.15 11.44 -7.71
N GLY A 230 1.19 10.62 -7.31
CA GLY A 230 1.34 9.18 -7.16
C GLY A 230 0.94 8.45 -8.44
N LYS A 231 1.75 7.48 -8.88
CA LYS A 231 1.42 6.62 -10.03
C LYS A 231 1.40 5.18 -9.57
N VAL A 232 0.24 4.54 -9.57
CA VAL A 232 0.08 3.18 -9.05
C VAL A 232 -0.65 2.27 -10.02
N THR A 233 -0.08 1.06 -10.22
CA THR A 233 -0.82 -0.08 -10.76
C THR A 233 -1.29 -0.92 -9.58
N PHE A 234 -2.61 -1.00 -9.38
CA PHE A 234 -3.24 -1.71 -8.28
C PHE A 234 -4.01 -2.91 -8.83
N THR A 235 -3.65 -4.10 -8.39
CA THR A 235 -4.23 -5.35 -8.89
C THR A 235 -4.87 -6.14 -7.76
N GLY A 236 -6.15 -6.46 -7.93
CA GLY A 236 -6.85 -7.45 -7.12
C GLY A 236 -6.88 -8.80 -7.84
N ILE A 237 -6.47 -9.85 -7.15
CA ILE A 237 -6.52 -11.24 -7.57
C ILE A 237 -7.40 -11.99 -6.58
N LYS A 238 -8.58 -12.47 -7.00
CA LYS A 238 -9.58 -13.06 -6.09
C LYS A 238 -9.91 -12.13 -4.91
N GLU A 239 -10.06 -10.83 -5.19
CA GLU A 239 -10.24 -9.79 -4.17
C GLU A 239 -11.67 -9.28 -4.08
N ILE A 240 -12.05 -8.92 -2.86
CA ILE A 240 -13.26 -8.14 -2.57
C ILE A 240 -12.83 -6.77 -2.07
N LEU A 241 -12.83 -5.80 -2.97
CA LEU A 241 -12.44 -4.43 -2.71
C LEU A 241 -13.66 -3.55 -2.48
N LYS A 242 -13.61 -2.70 -1.46
CA LYS A 242 -14.65 -1.72 -1.15
C LYS A 242 -14.01 -0.35 -0.90
N GLY A 243 -14.74 0.71 -1.26
CA GLY A 243 -14.30 2.08 -1.07
C GLY A 243 -14.06 2.80 -2.39
N ASN A 244 -14.05 4.12 -2.33
CA ASN A 244 -13.88 4.95 -3.50
C ASN A 244 -12.39 5.06 -3.88
N ILE A 245 -12.15 5.52 -5.09
CA ILE A 245 -10.82 5.87 -5.58
C ILE A 245 -10.80 7.37 -5.83
N THR A 246 -9.84 8.05 -5.21
CA THR A 246 -9.55 9.46 -5.47
C THR A 246 -8.19 9.56 -6.15
N VAL A 247 -8.13 10.28 -7.25
CA VAL A 247 -6.90 10.51 -8.01
C VAL A 247 -6.90 11.94 -8.55
N ASP A 248 -5.78 12.65 -8.42
CA ASP A 248 -5.68 14.00 -8.97
C ASP A 248 -5.11 14.03 -10.40
N THR A 249 -5.14 15.20 -11.02
CA THR A 249 -4.73 15.38 -12.44
C THR A 249 -3.21 15.37 -12.68
N ILE A 250 -2.41 15.16 -11.63
CA ILE A 250 -0.97 14.93 -11.77
C ILE A 250 -0.58 13.48 -11.43
N SER A 251 -1.57 12.67 -11.04
CA SER A 251 -1.40 11.29 -10.61
C SER A 251 -2.01 10.29 -11.58
N ASN A 252 -1.80 9.01 -11.32
CA ASN A 252 -2.30 7.95 -12.17
C ASN A 252 -2.64 6.70 -11.36
N VAL A 253 -3.86 6.20 -11.50
CA VAL A 253 -4.28 4.89 -10.98
C VAL A 253 -4.66 3.99 -12.15
N ASN A 254 -4.04 2.83 -12.23
CA ASN A 254 -4.39 1.77 -13.15
C ASN A 254 -4.87 0.56 -12.33
N LEU A 255 -6.19 0.41 -12.18
CA LEU A 255 -6.81 -0.65 -11.41
C LEU A 255 -7.07 -1.87 -12.28
N TYR A 256 -6.66 -3.03 -11.80
CA TYR A 256 -6.97 -4.34 -12.39
C TYR A 256 -7.81 -5.18 -11.43
N LEU A 257 -8.96 -5.64 -11.89
CA LEU A 257 -9.80 -6.63 -11.22
C LEU A 257 -9.67 -7.96 -11.96
N THR A 258 -9.06 -8.95 -11.33
CA THR A 258 -8.72 -10.22 -12.00
C THR A 258 -9.12 -11.43 -11.17
N LYS A 259 -9.35 -12.55 -11.84
CA LYS A 259 -9.60 -13.87 -11.23
C LYS A 259 -10.72 -13.84 -10.18
N ASN A 260 -11.91 -13.44 -10.60
CA ASN A 260 -13.11 -13.29 -9.75
C ASN A 260 -13.02 -12.18 -8.69
N SER A 261 -12.35 -11.09 -8.99
CA SER A 261 -12.34 -9.93 -8.11
C SER A 261 -13.59 -9.09 -8.24
N LYS A 262 -13.95 -8.41 -7.16
CA LYS A 262 -15.07 -7.47 -7.10
C LYS A 262 -14.61 -6.17 -6.46
N TRP A 263 -14.87 -5.06 -7.13
CA TRP A 263 -14.74 -3.72 -6.53
C TRP A 263 -16.13 -3.09 -6.38
N THR A 264 -16.43 -2.61 -5.18
CA THR A 264 -17.65 -1.82 -4.88
C THR A 264 -17.23 -0.41 -4.50
N GLY A 265 -17.54 0.54 -5.34
CA GLY A 265 -17.16 1.94 -5.12
C GLY A 265 -17.37 2.79 -6.37
N SER A 266 -17.03 4.04 -6.24
CA SER A 266 -16.99 5.04 -7.31
C SER A 266 -15.62 5.72 -7.36
N ALA A 267 -15.43 6.57 -8.34
CA ALA A 267 -14.15 7.27 -8.53
C ALA A 267 -14.36 8.79 -8.52
N THR A 268 -13.34 9.50 -8.10
CA THR A 268 -13.25 10.97 -8.20
C THR A 268 -11.90 11.32 -8.81
N ILE A 269 -11.93 12.04 -9.93
CA ILE A 269 -10.74 12.67 -10.52
C ILE A 269 -10.75 14.13 -10.08
N GLU A 270 -9.78 14.50 -9.25
CA GLU A 270 -9.66 15.85 -8.70
C GLU A 270 -8.72 16.70 -9.53
N ASN A 271 -9.11 17.94 -9.80
CA ASN A 271 -8.22 18.88 -10.45
C ASN A 271 -7.15 19.37 -9.45
N ASN A 272 -5.88 19.07 -9.74
CA ASN A 272 -4.78 19.65 -8.99
C ASN A 272 -4.53 21.08 -9.49
N SER A 273 -4.67 22.06 -8.61
CA SER A 273 -4.53 23.48 -8.96
C SER A 273 -3.11 23.87 -9.43
N ALA A 274 -2.11 23.07 -9.07
CA ALA A 274 -0.71 23.34 -9.44
C ALA A 274 -0.30 22.71 -10.77
N GLY A 275 -1.12 21.81 -11.35
CA GLY A 275 -0.79 21.21 -12.64
C GLY A 275 -1.77 20.15 -13.11
N THR A 276 -1.76 19.91 -14.41
CA THR A 276 -2.50 18.82 -15.07
C THR A 276 -1.54 18.13 -16.02
N THR A 277 -0.80 17.15 -15.51
CA THR A 277 0.24 16.43 -16.27
C THR A 277 -0.17 15.03 -16.67
N SER A 278 -1.15 14.43 -16.00
CA SER A 278 -1.65 13.12 -16.33
C SER A 278 -2.72 13.19 -17.44
N LYS A 279 -2.48 12.49 -18.53
CA LYS A 279 -3.45 12.38 -19.65
C LYS A 279 -4.58 11.39 -19.34
N SER A 280 -4.36 10.47 -18.41
CA SER A 280 -5.31 9.41 -18.05
C SER A 280 -5.20 9.12 -16.56
N PRO A 281 -5.69 10.01 -15.68
CA PRO A 281 -5.57 9.82 -14.23
C PRO A 281 -6.11 8.47 -13.72
N LEU A 282 -7.17 7.94 -14.32
CA LEU A 282 -7.78 6.70 -13.87
C LEU A 282 -8.12 5.76 -15.03
N THR A 283 -7.54 4.58 -14.99
CA THR A 283 -7.94 3.46 -15.85
C THR A 283 -8.45 2.31 -15.01
N VAL A 284 -9.62 1.78 -15.34
CA VAL A 284 -10.22 0.61 -14.68
C VAL A 284 -10.25 -0.54 -15.68
N ASN A 285 -9.71 -1.69 -15.27
CA ASN A 285 -9.65 -2.93 -16.05
C ASN A 285 -10.41 -4.02 -15.31
N VAL A 286 -11.40 -4.61 -15.97
CA VAL A 286 -12.23 -5.69 -15.43
C VAL A 286 -12.05 -6.91 -16.32
N ASP A 287 -11.46 -7.98 -15.80
CA ASP A 287 -11.29 -9.22 -16.56
C ASP A 287 -12.64 -9.96 -16.73
N LYS A 288 -12.62 -11.00 -17.56
CA LYS A 288 -13.80 -11.79 -17.92
C LYS A 288 -14.55 -12.42 -16.73
N SER A 289 -13.89 -12.58 -15.58
CA SER A 289 -14.45 -13.19 -14.38
C SER A 289 -14.81 -12.21 -13.28
N SER A 290 -14.43 -10.95 -13.42
CA SER A 290 -14.49 -9.94 -12.37
C SER A 290 -15.65 -8.96 -12.54
N LYS A 291 -15.85 -8.13 -11.51
CA LYS A 291 -17.01 -7.23 -11.43
C LYS A 291 -16.66 -5.91 -10.77
N TRP A 292 -17.09 -4.81 -11.38
CA TRP A 292 -17.18 -3.51 -10.73
C TRP A 292 -18.64 -3.21 -10.37
N VAL A 293 -18.93 -3.02 -9.09
CA VAL A 293 -20.21 -2.55 -8.57
C VAL A 293 -20.10 -1.05 -8.35
N VAL A 294 -20.73 -0.28 -9.23
CA VAL A 294 -20.67 1.18 -9.25
C VAL A 294 -21.71 1.75 -8.29
N THR A 295 -21.28 2.47 -7.28
CA THR A 295 -22.16 2.96 -6.21
C THR A 295 -22.89 4.25 -6.56
N LYS A 296 -22.35 5.05 -7.48
CA LYS A 296 -22.97 6.26 -8.04
C LYS A 296 -22.37 6.56 -9.41
N SER A 297 -23.05 7.37 -10.21
CA SER A 297 -22.53 7.81 -11.50
C SER A 297 -21.16 8.45 -11.32
N THR A 298 -20.23 8.06 -12.17
CA THR A 298 -18.82 8.37 -11.99
C THR A 298 -18.10 8.52 -13.33
N THR A 299 -16.95 9.20 -13.28
CA THR A 299 -16.10 9.44 -14.44
C THR A 299 -14.75 8.75 -14.24
N VAL A 300 -14.29 8.09 -15.28
CA VAL A 300 -12.94 7.51 -15.40
C VAL A 300 -12.28 8.02 -16.68
N SER A 301 -10.98 7.87 -16.80
CA SER A 301 -10.29 8.18 -18.05
C SER A 301 -10.50 7.08 -19.08
N ASN A 302 -10.21 5.85 -18.71
CA ASN A 302 -10.39 4.68 -19.57
C ASN A 302 -11.08 3.56 -18.81
N LEU A 303 -11.90 2.80 -19.52
CA LEU A 303 -12.58 1.60 -19.00
C LEU A 303 -12.36 0.45 -19.98
N ASN A 304 -11.73 -0.61 -19.51
CA ASN A 304 -11.50 -1.83 -20.27
C ASN A 304 -12.24 -2.98 -19.57
N VAL A 305 -13.16 -3.62 -20.26
CA VAL A 305 -13.99 -4.71 -19.72
C VAL A 305 -13.96 -5.88 -20.68
N GLU A 306 -13.27 -6.95 -20.33
CA GLU A 306 -13.24 -8.17 -21.13
C GLU A 306 -14.65 -8.78 -21.25
N LYS A 307 -14.87 -9.47 -22.35
CA LYS A 307 -16.13 -10.20 -22.55
C LYS A 307 -16.38 -11.16 -21.40
N GLY A 308 -17.50 -10.99 -20.68
CA GLY A 308 -17.84 -11.72 -19.46
C GLY A 308 -17.63 -10.91 -18.18
N GLY A 309 -16.75 -9.91 -18.18
CA GLY A 309 -16.60 -8.95 -17.10
C GLY A 309 -17.85 -8.10 -16.94
N LYS A 310 -18.13 -7.66 -15.71
CA LYS A 310 -19.39 -6.97 -15.39
C LYS A 310 -19.14 -5.59 -14.78
N VAL A 311 -19.92 -4.61 -15.24
CA VAL A 311 -20.01 -3.28 -14.62
C VAL A 311 -21.49 -3.05 -14.33
N VAL A 312 -21.84 -3.10 -13.05
CA VAL A 312 -23.23 -3.09 -12.58
C VAL A 312 -23.43 -2.09 -11.45
N ASP A 313 -24.67 -1.74 -11.16
CA ASP A 313 -25.00 -0.98 -9.94
C ASP A 313 -25.17 -1.90 -8.71
N SER A 314 -25.50 -1.30 -7.55
CA SER A 314 -25.70 -2.04 -6.29
C SER A 314 -26.86 -3.04 -6.33
N LYS A 315 -27.78 -2.91 -7.30
CA LYS A 315 -28.92 -3.81 -7.54
C LYS A 315 -28.59 -4.88 -8.59
N GLY A 316 -27.37 -4.90 -9.11
CA GLY A 316 -26.92 -5.83 -10.15
C GLY A 316 -27.35 -5.48 -11.57
N LYS A 317 -27.96 -4.31 -11.80
CA LYS A 317 -28.33 -3.84 -13.13
C LYS A 317 -27.10 -3.33 -13.88
N THR A 318 -27.00 -3.71 -15.15
CA THR A 318 -25.91 -3.21 -16.02
C THR A 318 -25.96 -1.69 -16.10
N VAL A 319 -24.83 -1.02 -15.86
CA VAL A 319 -24.72 0.43 -15.99
C VAL A 319 -24.60 0.84 -17.45
N THR A 320 -25.05 2.04 -17.75
CA THR A 320 -24.79 2.66 -19.06
C THR A 320 -23.35 3.18 -19.09
N ILE A 321 -22.60 2.82 -20.13
CA ILE A 321 -21.23 3.32 -20.34
C ILE A 321 -21.24 4.29 -21.51
N LYS A 322 -20.78 5.52 -21.26
CA LYS A 322 -20.62 6.58 -22.27
C LYS A 322 -19.14 6.89 -22.47
N VAL A 323 -18.77 7.18 -23.72
CA VAL A 323 -17.43 7.64 -24.10
C VAL A 323 -17.60 8.91 -24.91
N ASN A 324 -17.04 10.02 -24.44
CA ASN A 324 -17.18 11.33 -25.09
C ASN A 324 -18.63 11.65 -25.46
N GLY A 325 -19.55 11.43 -24.52
CA GLY A 325 -20.99 11.69 -24.70
C GLY A 325 -21.77 10.63 -25.48
N LYS A 326 -21.09 9.70 -26.17
CA LYS A 326 -21.74 8.62 -26.95
C LYS A 326 -21.91 7.35 -26.13
N THR A 327 -23.10 6.76 -26.13
CA THR A 327 -23.36 5.48 -25.46
C THR A 327 -22.64 4.34 -26.17
N LYS A 328 -21.77 3.65 -25.45
CA LYS A 328 -21.08 2.42 -25.90
C LYS A 328 -21.74 1.16 -25.40
N VAL A 329 -22.21 1.17 -24.16
CA VAL A 329 -23.00 0.08 -23.57
C VAL A 329 -24.27 0.69 -23.02
N LYS A 330 -25.42 0.23 -23.49
CA LYS A 330 -26.73 0.63 -22.97
C LYS A 330 -27.08 -0.31 -21.80
N GLY A 331 -27.16 0.25 -20.62
CA GLY A 331 -27.60 -0.48 -19.43
C GLY A 331 -29.04 -0.18 -19.05
N SER A 332 -29.53 -0.92 -18.05
CA SER A 332 -30.85 -0.72 -17.43
C SER A 332 -30.80 0.04 -16.10
N SER A 333 -29.59 0.34 -15.62
CA SER A 333 -29.35 1.13 -14.41
C SER A 333 -29.48 2.63 -14.69
N GLU A 334 -29.89 3.39 -13.68
CA GLU A 334 -29.78 4.85 -13.68
C GLU A 334 -28.35 5.35 -13.50
N VAL A 335 -27.47 4.48 -12.98
CA VAL A 335 -26.05 4.78 -12.80
C VAL A 335 -25.33 4.75 -14.14
N VAL A 336 -24.52 5.77 -14.38
CA VAL A 336 -23.74 5.94 -15.61
C VAL A 336 -22.25 6.02 -15.29
N VAL A 337 -21.47 5.28 -16.06
CA VAL A 337 -20.01 5.46 -16.08
C VAL A 337 -19.62 6.19 -17.36
N THR A 338 -18.91 7.30 -17.19
CA THR A 338 -18.39 8.10 -18.31
C THR A 338 -16.88 7.88 -18.41
N ALA A 339 -16.41 7.43 -19.56
CA ALA A 339 -14.99 7.39 -19.89
C ALA A 339 -14.66 8.61 -20.75
N THR A 340 -13.72 9.42 -20.32
CA THR A 340 -13.28 10.62 -21.07
C THR A 340 -12.32 10.29 -22.20
N GLY A 341 -11.62 9.17 -22.13
CA GLY A 341 -10.68 8.69 -23.13
C GLY A 341 -11.28 7.58 -23.99
N LYS A 342 -11.25 6.34 -23.50
CA LYS A 342 -11.68 5.18 -24.29
C LYS A 342 -12.40 4.12 -23.48
N TYR A 343 -13.15 3.29 -24.22
CA TYR A 343 -13.68 2.02 -23.77
C TYR A 343 -13.14 0.90 -24.65
N SER A 344 -12.76 -0.23 -24.08
CA SER A 344 -12.25 -1.40 -24.79
C SER A 344 -12.79 -2.69 -24.17
N ASP A 345 -12.85 -3.75 -24.95
CA ASP A 345 -13.21 -5.11 -24.54
C ASP A 345 -11.99 -6.00 -24.24
N THR A 346 -10.81 -5.42 -24.18
CA THR A 346 -9.55 -6.10 -23.88
C THR A 346 -8.80 -5.41 -22.74
N ILE A 347 -8.10 -6.21 -21.92
CA ILE A 347 -7.15 -5.70 -20.93
C ILE A 347 -5.73 -6.14 -21.29
N LYS A 348 -4.77 -5.31 -20.94
CA LYS A 348 -3.33 -5.62 -21.11
C LYS A 348 -2.70 -5.66 -19.73
N THR A 349 -2.25 -6.84 -19.31
CA THR A 349 -1.51 -7.03 -18.07
C THR A 349 -0.01 -6.95 -18.32
N SER A 350 0.74 -6.59 -17.29
CA SER A 350 2.21 -6.52 -17.31
C SER A 350 2.77 -7.09 -16.02
N SER A 351 4.08 -7.12 -15.85
CA SER A 351 4.72 -7.50 -14.59
C SER A 351 4.27 -6.65 -13.38
N LYS A 352 3.79 -5.41 -13.62
CA LYS A 352 3.23 -4.54 -12.57
C LYS A 352 1.91 -5.06 -12.00
N SER A 353 1.20 -5.94 -12.69
CA SER A 353 -0.08 -6.54 -12.27
C SER A 353 0.06 -7.99 -11.78
N SER A 354 1.25 -8.45 -11.51
CA SER A 354 1.54 -9.80 -11.06
C SER A 354 2.27 -9.81 -9.73
N LEU A 355 2.07 -10.88 -8.96
CA LEU A 355 2.85 -11.12 -7.74
C LEU A 355 4.33 -11.33 -8.09
N SER A 356 5.19 -10.81 -7.23
CA SER A 356 6.62 -11.05 -7.29
C SER A 356 6.97 -12.46 -6.80
N THR A 357 8.10 -12.98 -7.19
CA THR A 357 8.64 -14.22 -6.62
C THR A 357 9.18 -13.94 -5.22
N ARG A 358 8.84 -14.77 -4.26
CA ARG A 358 9.41 -14.73 -2.91
C ARG A 358 10.89 -15.06 -2.95
N VAL A 359 11.65 -14.46 -2.06
CA VAL A 359 13.07 -14.78 -1.87
C VAL A 359 13.22 -16.02 -0.97
N LEU A 360 12.27 -16.24 -0.06
CA LEU A 360 12.25 -17.41 0.87
C LEU A 360 11.00 -18.24 0.69
#